data_a0307d54b73334c2d50466f753aaa0fb
#
_entry.id   a0307d54b73334c2d50466f753aaa0fb
#
_cell.length_a   1.000
_cell.length_b   1.000
_cell.length_c   1.000
_cell.angle_alpha   90.00
_cell.angle_beta   90.00
_cell.angle_gamma   90.00
#
_symmetry.space_group_name_H-M   'P 1'
#
loop_
_entity.id
_entity.type
_entity.pdbx_description
1 polymer ?
#
loop_
_entity_poly.entity_id
_entity_poly.type
_entity_poly.pdbx_seq_one_letter_code
_entity_poly.pdbx_strand_id
1 'polypeptide(L)'
;WISGTTKVKARADNTTGHVWDEDLQEMNNPLPRWWVYLFIITVIFALVYGVLYPTFGKYQGVLGWSSQGQHQAEVDKMQQDIAPIYARFNGLSPEQLAGDAPAMAVGERLYMNNCAQCHGSDARGARSFPNLTDGDWLWGGDPAAIKTTLTQGRNGVMPALGAAVGTPEDVRNVAHYVMSLSGSPSDSVRAQLGKAKFTACAACHGMDGKGNPALGAPNLADDTWLHGWGEQAIIGIVNSGKTNAMPGQAGKLTEAQIHVLTAYVWGLSNKPAPAKP
;
A
#
# COMPACT_ATOMS: atom_id res chain seq x y z
N TRP A 1 -50.52 -6.16 -30.58
CA TRP A 1 -50.79 -6.46 -29.17
C TRP A 1 -50.29 -5.39 -28.24
N ILE A 2 -49.35 -4.57 -28.60
CA ILE A 2 -48.71 -3.58 -27.74
C ILE A 2 -49.26 -2.16 -27.94
N SER A 3 -50.05 -1.90 -28.97
CA SER A 3 -50.60 -0.56 -29.17
C SER A 3 -52.14 -0.56 -29.07
N GLY A 4 -52.66 -0.42 -27.89
CA GLY A 4 -54.01 0.13 -27.69
C GLY A 4 -55.17 -0.82 -27.89
N THR A 5 -55.01 -2.15 -27.69
CA THR A 5 -56.11 -3.10 -27.79
C THR A 5 -56.58 -3.68 -26.44
N THR A 6 -55.98 -3.37 -25.36
CA THR A 6 -56.67 -3.45 -24.07
C THR A 6 -57.56 -2.21 -23.95
N LYS A 7 -58.70 -2.25 -24.62
CA LYS A 7 -59.81 -1.36 -24.29
C LYS A 7 -60.30 -1.75 -22.88
N VAL A 8 -59.60 -1.31 -21.86
CA VAL A 8 -60.26 -1.11 -20.55
C VAL A 8 -61.45 -0.24 -20.91
N LYS A 9 -62.68 -0.75 -20.71
CA LYS A 9 -63.89 0.07 -20.95
C LYS A 9 -63.73 1.32 -20.13
N ALA A 10 -63.41 2.43 -20.79
CA ALA A 10 -63.34 3.71 -20.16
C ALA A 10 -64.68 3.96 -19.48
N ARG A 11 -64.67 4.30 -18.20
CA ARG A 11 -65.84 4.82 -17.52
C ARG A 11 -66.19 6.15 -18.17
N ALA A 12 -67.43 6.65 -17.93
CA ALA A 12 -67.89 7.91 -18.49
C ALA A 12 -67.00 9.09 -18.12
N ASP A 13 -66.20 8.97 -17.03
CA ASP A 13 -65.26 9.95 -16.52
C ASP A 13 -63.83 9.76 -17.07
N ASN A 14 -63.59 8.85 -18.01
CA ASN A 14 -62.30 8.49 -18.61
C ASN A 14 -61.27 7.95 -17.59
N THR A 15 -61.69 7.38 -16.46
CA THR A 15 -60.81 6.74 -15.50
C THR A 15 -60.70 5.25 -15.77
N THR A 16 -59.61 4.61 -15.23
CA THR A 16 -59.47 3.13 -15.24
C THR A 16 -60.40 2.47 -14.24
N GLY A 17 -60.96 3.25 -13.28
CA GLY A 17 -61.78 2.77 -12.20
C GLY A 17 -61.02 2.22 -11.02
N HIS A 18 -59.67 2.28 -11.09
CA HIS A 18 -58.81 1.96 -9.94
C HIS A 18 -58.60 3.21 -9.07
N VAL A 19 -58.77 3.06 -7.77
CA VAL A 19 -58.62 4.14 -6.78
C VAL A 19 -57.47 3.81 -5.86
N TRP A 20 -56.54 4.72 -5.72
CA TRP A 20 -55.41 4.69 -4.80
C TRP A 20 -55.64 5.71 -3.66
N ASP A 21 -55.20 5.44 -2.46
CA ASP A 21 -55.23 6.36 -1.33
C ASP A 21 -56.60 7.08 -1.13
N GLU A 22 -57.69 6.32 -1.30
CA GLU A 22 -59.07 6.77 -1.09
C GLU A 22 -59.68 7.65 -2.21
N ASP A 23 -58.91 8.53 -2.85
CA ASP A 23 -59.45 9.53 -3.80
C ASP A 23 -58.65 9.64 -5.15
N LEU A 24 -57.44 9.12 -5.20
CA LEU A 24 -56.57 9.24 -6.39
C LEU A 24 -56.98 8.25 -7.46
N GLN A 25 -57.40 8.73 -8.63
CA GLN A 25 -57.82 7.87 -9.75
C GLN A 25 -56.91 8.00 -10.95
N GLU A 26 -56.64 6.88 -11.59
CA GLU A 26 -55.88 6.84 -12.84
C GLU A 26 -56.77 7.21 -14.05
N MET A 27 -56.25 8.12 -14.88
CA MET A 27 -56.87 8.42 -16.16
C MET A 27 -56.52 7.35 -17.20
N ASN A 28 -57.52 6.91 -17.97
CA ASN A 28 -57.34 5.91 -19.03
C ASN A 28 -56.79 6.55 -20.32
N ASN A 29 -55.60 7.13 -20.23
CA ASN A 29 -54.95 7.76 -21.37
C ASN A 29 -54.11 6.75 -22.14
N PRO A 30 -54.14 6.80 -23.50
CA PRO A 30 -53.26 5.95 -24.30
C PRO A 30 -51.80 6.33 -24.09
N LEU A 31 -50.90 5.32 -24.12
CA LEU A 31 -49.48 5.55 -24.02
C LEU A 31 -48.99 6.47 -25.15
N PRO A 32 -48.13 7.45 -24.84
CA PRO A 32 -47.51 8.30 -25.86
C PRO A 32 -46.79 7.46 -26.94
N ARG A 33 -46.97 7.78 -28.21
CA ARG A 33 -46.37 7.01 -29.32
C ARG A 33 -44.85 6.94 -29.22
N TRP A 34 -44.21 8.04 -28.83
CA TRP A 34 -42.76 8.06 -28.67
C TRP A 34 -42.28 7.06 -27.59
N TRP A 35 -43.04 6.89 -26.52
CA TRP A 35 -42.74 5.92 -25.47
C TRP A 35 -42.86 4.49 -25.96
N VAL A 36 -43.90 4.18 -26.71
CA VAL A 36 -44.09 2.85 -27.33
C VAL A 36 -42.94 2.53 -28.29
N TYR A 37 -42.53 3.49 -29.13
CA TYR A 37 -41.38 3.30 -30.03
C TYR A 37 -40.08 3.09 -29.24
N LEU A 38 -39.83 3.86 -28.21
CA LEU A 38 -38.67 3.68 -27.36
C LEU A 38 -38.66 2.28 -26.73
N PHE A 39 -39.79 1.83 -26.20
CA PHE A 39 -39.90 0.48 -25.63
C PHE A 39 -39.61 -0.61 -26.68
N ILE A 40 -40.16 -0.51 -27.88
CA ILE A 40 -39.88 -1.48 -28.97
C ILE A 40 -38.38 -1.47 -29.32
N ILE A 41 -37.76 -0.30 -29.44
CA ILE A 41 -36.32 -0.16 -29.72
C ILE A 41 -35.49 -0.82 -28.61
N THR A 42 -35.84 -0.63 -27.35
CA THR A 42 -35.11 -1.27 -26.24
C THR A 42 -35.26 -2.79 -26.24
N VAL A 43 -36.42 -3.31 -26.60
CA VAL A 43 -36.62 -4.76 -26.74
C VAL A 43 -35.76 -5.33 -27.89
N ILE A 44 -35.76 -4.66 -29.05
CA ILE A 44 -34.94 -5.07 -30.21
C ILE A 44 -33.45 -5.01 -29.80
N PHE A 45 -33.02 -3.93 -29.14
CA PHE A 45 -31.66 -3.80 -28.63
C PHE A 45 -31.30 -4.95 -27.68
N ALA A 46 -32.17 -5.28 -26.73
CA ALA A 46 -31.93 -6.35 -25.77
C ALA A 46 -31.78 -7.72 -26.47
N LEU A 47 -32.58 -8.01 -27.48
CA LEU A 47 -32.48 -9.24 -28.26
C LEU A 47 -31.17 -9.32 -29.05
N VAL A 48 -30.81 -8.24 -29.75
CA VAL A 48 -29.52 -8.15 -30.47
C VAL A 48 -28.34 -8.25 -29.52
N TYR A 49 -28.37 -7.52 -28.39
CA TYR A 49 -27.36 -7.59 -27.39
C TYR A 49 -27.21 -8.99 -26.79
N GLY A 50 -28.35 -9.67 -26.52
CA GLY A 50 -28.37 -11.03 -25.99
C GLY A 50 -27.77 -12.08 -26.93
N VAL A 51 -27.79 -11.84 -28.25
CA VAL A 51 -27.10 -12.69 -29.21
C VAL A 51 -25.62 -12.38 -29.30
N LEU A 52 -25.24 -11.10 -29.26
CA LEU A 52 -23.85 -10.67 -29.45
C LEU A 52 -22.99 -10.88 -28.22
N TYR A 53 -23.50 -10.63 -27.01
CA TYR A 53 -22.75 -10.62 -25.74
C TYR A 53 -23.19 -11.74 -24.80
N PRO A 54 -22.38 -12.11 -23.81
CA PRO A 54 -22.75 -13.13 -22.83
C PRO A 54 -23.88 -12.61 -21.93
N THR A 55 -25.06 -13.24 -22.01
CA THR A 55 -26.26 -12.83 -21.27
C THR A 55 -26.96 -13.98 -20.56
N PHE A 56 -26.83 -15.21 -21.05
CA PHE A 56 -27.59 -16.35 -20.54
C PHE A 56 -26.65 -17.48 -20.10
N GLY A 57 -26.37 -17.54 -18.81
CA GLY A 57 -25.61 -18.65 -18.20
C GLY A 57 -24.24 -18.86 -18.85
N LYS A 58 -24.06 -20.01 -19.53
CA LYS A 58 -22.79 -20.37 -20.18
C LYS A 58 -22.64 -19.87 -21.62
N TYR A 59 -23.63 -19.18 -22.16
CA TYR A 59 -23.57 -18.63 -23.52
C TYR A 59 -22.61 -17.45 -23.59
N GLN A 60 -21.60 -17.55 -24.42
CA GLN A 60 -20.53 -16.54 -24.51
C GLN A 60 -20.80 -15.40 -25.50
N GLY A 61 -21.93 -15.43 -26.18
CA GLY A 61 -22.24 -14.50 -27.26
C GLY A 61 -21.45 -14.76 -28.55
N VAL A 62 -21.96 -14.27 -29.69
CA VAL A 62 -21.29 -14.41 -31.00
C VAL A 62 -19.92 -13.71 -31.02
N LEU A 63 -19.77 -12.60 -30.28
CA LEU A 63 -18.53 -11.83 -30.23
C LEU A 63 -17.47 -12.46 -29.34
N GLY A 64 -17.80 -13.47 -28.52
CA GLY A 64 -16.86 -14.07 -27.55
C GLY A 64 -16.26 -13.07 -26.57
N TRP A 65 -16.92 -11.94 -26.37
CA TRP A 65 -16.44 -10.87 -25.48
C TRP A 65 -16.58 -11.27 -24.02
N SER A 66 -15.60 -10.89 -23.21
CA SER A 66 -15.71 -10.91 -21.76
C SER A 66 -14.98 -9.70 -21.16
N SER A 67 -15.45 -9.20 -20.03
CA SER A 67 -14.79 -8.11 -19.30
C SER A 67 -13.37 -8.47 -18.88
N GLN A 68 -13.16 -9.74 -18.50
CA GLN A 68 -11.84 -10.23 -18.16
C GLN A 68 -10.90 -10.29 -19.37
N GLY A 69 -11.39 -10.75 -20.54
CA GLY A 69 -10.60 -10.78 -21.78
C GLY A 69 -10.26 -9.37 -22.27
N GLN A 70 -11.18 -8.43 -22.18
CA GLN A 70 -10.91 -7.03 -22.52
C GLN A 70 -9.86 -6.45 -21.57
N HIS A 71 -10.03 -6.61 -20.26
CA HIS A 71 -9.07 -6.14 -19.27
C HIS A 71 -7.67 -6.74 -19.52
N GLN A 72 -7.59 -8.05 -19.80
CA GLN A 72 -6.29 -8.69 -20.07
C GLN A 72 -5.65 -8.11 -21.34
N ALA A 73 -6.40 -7.89 -22.40
CA ALA A 73 -5.89 -7.28 -23.62
C ALA A 73 -5.38 -5.84 -23.40
N GLU A 74 -6.07 -5.05 -22.57
CA GLU A 74 -5.64 -3.71 -22.17
C GLU A 74 -4.34 -3.75 -21.34
N VAL A 75 -4.22 -4.70 -20.40
CA VAL A 75 -3.01 -4.91 -19.60
C VAL A 75 -1.84 -5.33 -20.49
N ASP A 76 -2.06 -6.29 -21.40
CA ASP A 76 -1.02 -6.78 -22.31
C ASP A 76 -0.52 -5.66 -23.22
N LYS A 77 -1.44 -4.85 -23.77
CA LYS A 77 -1.07 -3.69 -24.57
C LYS A 77 -0.26 -2.67 -23.75
N MET A 78 -0.72 -2.33 -22.56
CA MET A 78 0.02 -1.42 -21.67
C MET A 78 1.43 -1.96 -21.38
N GLN A 79 1.57 -3.26 -21.10
CA GLN A 79 2.87 -3.87 -20.87
C GLN A 79 3.78 -3.78 -22.09
N GLN A 80 3.25 -4.00 -23.30
CA GLN A 80 4.01 -3.84 -24.55
C GLN A 80 4.47 -2.39 -24.76
N ASP A 81 3.61 -1.42 -24.49
CA ASP A 81 3.90 0.02 -24.66
C ASP A 81 4.99 0.50 -23.68
N ILE A 82 5.03 -0.03 -22.45
CA ILE A 82 6.01 0.36 -21.43
C ILE A 82 7.29 -0.48 -21.44
N ALA A 83 7.27 -1.68 -22.03
CA ALA A 83 8.43 -2.58 -22.06
C ALA A 83 9.72 -1.93 -22.58
N PRO A 84 9.72 -1.14 -23.68
CA PRO A 84 10.94 -0.48 -24.15
C PRO A 84 11.51 0.55 -23.16
N ILE A 85 10.67 1.21 -22.37
CA ILE A 85 11.10 2.16 -21.33
C ILE A 85 11.89 1.44 -20.25
N TYR A 86 11.35 0.31 -19.75
CA TYR A 86 12.01 -0.48 -18.71
C TYR A 86 13.24 -1.24 -19.25
N ALA A 87 13.24 -1.66 -20.53
CA ALA A 87 14.40 -2.29 -21.15
C ALA A 87 15.66 -1.39 -21.11
N ARG A 88 15.49 -0.09 -21.31
CA ARG A 88 16.57 0.89 -21.16
C ARG A 88 17.13 0.90 -19.73
N PHE A 89 16.27 0.77 -18.72
CA PHE A 89 16.67 0.85 -17.31
C PHE A 89 17.35 -0.42 -16.82
N ASN A 90 16.97 -1.59 -17.34
CA ASN A 90 17.52 -2.89 -16.92
C ASN A 90 19.03 -3.06 -17.13
N GLY A 91 19.60 -2.28 -18.08
CA GLY A 91 21.04 -2.31 -18.37
C GLY A 91 21.90 -1.44 -17.45
N LEU A 92 21.28 -0.65 -16.55
CA LEU A 92 21.97 0.28 -15.67
C LEU A 92 21.89 -0.21 -14.22
N SER A 93 22.95 0.05 -13.43
CA SER A 93 22.91 -0.23 -11.99
C SER A 93 21.95 0.76 -11.26
N PRO A 94 21.43 0.40 -10.08
CA PRO A 94 20.57 1.31 -9.31
C PRO A 94 21.23 2.67 -9.03
N GLU A 95 22.54 2.69 -8.79
CA GLU A 95 23.31 3.92 -8.56
C GLU A 95 23.38 4.81 -9.81
N GLN A 96 23.52 4.19 -10.99
CA GLN A 96 23.47 4.92 -12.27
C GLN A 96 22.06 5.43 -12.55
N LEU A 97 21.04 4.62 -12.29
CA LEU A 97 19.65 5.03 -12.45
C LEU A 97 19.26 6.17 -11.52
N ALA A 98 19.81 6.25 -10.31
CA ALA A 98 19.57 7.35 -9.38
C ALA A 98 19.99 8.72 -9.93
N GLY A 99 20.91 8.74 -10.92
CA GLY A 99 21.27 9.93 -11.67
C GLY A 99 20.45 10.17 -12.95
N ASP A 100 19.61 9.21 -13.38
CA ASP A 100 18.80 9.33 -14.62
C ASP A 100 17.43 9.95 -14.31
N ALA A 101 17.21 11.19 -14.72
CA ALA A 101 15.98 11.91 -14.42
C ALA A 101 14.68 11.22 -14.92
N PRO A 102 14.62 10.61 -16.12
CA PRO A 102 13.48 9.80 -16.54
C PRO A 102 13.22 8.59 -15.64
N ALA A 103 14.27 7.85 -15.21
CA ALA A 103 14.11 6.73 -14.29
C ALA A 103 13.60 7.19 -12.93
N MET A 104 14.11 8.30 -12.41
CA MET A 104 13.66 8.89 -11.14
C MET A 104 12.20 9.33 -11.20
N ALA A 105 11.74 9.93 -12.29
CA ALA A 105 10.34 10.30 -12.47
C ALA A 105 9.40 9.06 -12.52
N VAL A 106 9.87 7.94 -13.07
CA VAL A 106 9.13 6.66 -13.02
C VAL A 106 9.15 6.09 -11.59
N GLY A 107 10.31 6.10 -10.94
CA GLY A 107 10.48 5.64 -9.55
C GLY A 107 9.60 6.40 -8.57
N GLU A 108 9.54 7.73 -8.70
CA GLU A 108 8.65 8.59 -7.90
C GLU A 108 7.18 8.21 -8.05
N ARG A 109 6.69 8.00 -9.27
CA ARG A 109 5.31 7.56 -9.49
C ARG A 109 5.03 6.19 -8.89
N LEU A 110 5.96 5.25 -9.03
CA LEU A 110 5.84 3.93 -8.39
C LEU A 110 5.81 4.04 -6.86
N TYR A 111 6.68 4.89 -6.31
CA TYR A 111 6.73 5.18 -4.87
C TYR A 111 5.42 5.79 -4.38
N MET A 112 4.92 6.84 -5.03
CA MET A 112 3.68 7.50 -4.64
C MET A 112 2.48 6.57 -4.65
N ASN A 113 2.41 5.64 -5.60
CA ASN A 113 1.29 4.71 -5.74
C ASN A 113 1.35 3.50 -4.76
N ASN A 114 2.55 3.12 -4.30
CA ASN A 114 2.72 1.86 -3.55
C ASN A 114 3.31 2.04 -2.14
N CYS A 115 4.06 3.12 -1.89
CA CYS A 115 4.88 3.28 -0.69
C CYS A 115 4.47 4.47 0.18
N ALA A 116 4.02 5.56 -0.44
CA ALA A 116 3.73 6.82 0.22
C ALA A 116 2.67 6.72 1.33
N GLN A 117 1.74 5.77 1.23
CA GLN A 117 0.72 5.55 2.26
C GLN A 117 1.33 5.25 3.64
N CYS A 118 2.46 4.53 3.67
CA CYS A 118 3.14 4.18 4.91
C CYS A 118 4.35 5.08 5.19
N HIS A 119 5.17 5.36 4.15
CA HIS A 119 6.43 6.08 4.31
C HIS A 119 6.31 7.61 4.11
N GLY A 120 5.09 8.12 3.86
CA GLY A 120 4.88 9.54 3.55
C GLY A 120 5.19 9.89 2.10
N SER A 121 4.57 10.95 1.58
CA SER A 121 4.83 11.44 0.21
C SER A 121 6.23 12.05 0.07
N ASP A 122 6.80 12.53 1.17
CA ASP A 122 8.16 13.05 1.28
C ASP A 122 9.20 11.98 1.67
N ALA A 123 8.76 10.73 1.83
CA ALA A 123 9.54 9.55 2.24
C ALA A 123 10.19 9.67 3.64
N ARG A 124 9.78 10.63 4.46
CA ARG A 124 10.31 10.82 5.82
C ARG A 124 9.71 9.90 6.86
N GLY A 125 8.79 9.05 6.43
CA GLY A 125 8.15 8.08 7.31
C GLY A 125 7.18 8.71 8.31
N ALA A 126 6.84 7.91 9.30
CA ALA A 126 6.02 8.29 10.43
C ALA A 126 6.31 7.34 11.60
N ARG A 127 5.66 7.53 12.74
CA ARG A 127 5.79 6.59 13.85
C ARG A 127 5.50 5.16 13.40
N SER A 128 6.46 4.26 13.60
CA SER A 128 6.46 2.85 13.16
C SER A 128 6.71 2.62 11.66
N PHE A 129 6.95 3.66 10.88
CA PHE A 129 7.32 3.58 9.47
C PHE A 129 8.65 4.33 9.26
N PRO A 130 9.73 3.64 8.83
CA PRO A 130 11.06 4.26 8.72
C PRO A 130 11.07 5.41 7.72
N ASN A 131 11.89 6.40 8.04
CA ASN A 131 12.34 7.44 7.12
C ASN A 131 13.26 6.80 6.07
N LEU A 132 13.05 7.07 4.80
CA LEU A 132 13.84 6.55 3.68
C LEU A 132 14.80 7.60 3.10
N THR A 133 14.85 8.79 3.72
CA THR A 133 15.70 9.91 3.28
C THR A 133 16.94 10.12 4.15
N ASP A 134 17.03 9.40 5.28
CA ASP A 134 18.19 9.43 6.19
C ASP A 134 19.16 8.26 5.92
N GLY A 135 20.18 8.14 6.77
CA GLY A 135 21.16 7.06 6.70
C GLY A 135 20.85 5.86 7.61
N ASP A 136 19.70 5.84 8.29
CA ASP A 136 19.38 4.82 9.29
C ASP A 136 18.56 3.67 8.71
N TRP A 137 19.27 2.59 8.40
CA TRP A 137 18.71 1.44 7.73
C TRP A 137 18.68 0.20 8.63
N LEU A 138 17.47 -0.29 8.96
CA LEU A 138 17.30 -1.50 9.79
C LEU A 138 17.86 -2.78 9.14
N TRP A 139 17.80 -2.89 7.82
CA TRP A 139 18.15 -4.11 7.05
C TRP A 139 19.27 -3.86 6.03
N GLY A 140 19.94 -2.74 6.12
CA GLY A 140 20.93 -2.27 5.17
C GLY A 140 20.36 -1.33 4.11
N GLY A 141 21.14 -0.31 3.76
CA GLY A 141 20.79 0.76 2.83
C GLY A 141 21.47 0.64 1.45
N ASP A 142 22.20 -0.44 1.20
CA ASP A 142 22.73 -0.72 -0.13
C ASP A 142 21.64 -1.19 -1.11
N PRO A 143 21.83 -1.02 -2.43
CA PRO A 143 20.81 -1.37 -3.41
C PRO A 143 20.34 -2.83 -3.35
N ALA A 144 21.23 -3.77 -3.00
CA ALA A 144 20.87 -5.18 -2.91
C ALA A 144 19.95 -5.46 -1.72
N ALA A 145 20.22 -4.85 -0.55
CA ALA A 145 19.38 -4.94 0.62
C ALA A 145 18.02 -4.28 0.40
N ILE A 146 17.97 -3.11 -0.26
CA ILE A 146 16.74 -2.42 -0.64
C ILE A 146 15.95 -3.27 -1.64
N LYS A 147 16.57 -3.82 -2.69
CA LYS A 147 15.91 -4.72 -3.67
C LYS A 147 15.30 -5.94 -2.97
N THR A 148 16.05 -6.56 -2.04
CA THR A 148 15.56 -7.68 -1.25
C THR A 148 14.34 -7.29 -0.42
N THR A 149 14.40 -6.14 0.24
CA THR A 149 13.29 -5.59 1.05
C THR A 149 12.05 -5.35 0.19
N LEU A 150 12.20 -4.75 -0.99
CA LEU A 150 11.10 -4.51 -1.92
C LEU A 150 10.52 -5.81 -2.49
N THR A 151 11.38 -6.79 -2.81
CA THR A 151 10.93 -8.05 -3.42
C THR A 151 10.22 -8.95 -2.43
N GLN A 152 10.85 -9.22 -1.28
CA GLN A 152 10.43 -10.23 -0.31
C GLN A 152 9.68 -9.66 0.89
N GLY A 153 9.83 -8.36 1.14
CA GLY A 153 9.41 -7.75 2.38
C GLY A 153 10.39 -8.01 3.52
N ARG A 154 10.03 -7.49 4.70
CA ARG A 154 10.77 -7.72 5.95
C ARG A 154 9.81 -7.98 7.09
N ASN A 155 10.23 -8.84 8.00
CA ASN A 155 9.51 -9.11 9.23
C ASN A 155 10.49 -9.01 10.40
N GLY A 156 10.45 -7.90 11.11
CA GLY A 156 11.28 -7.65 12.29
C GLY A 156 10.54 -8.05 13.56
N VAL A 157 11.18 -8.85 14.41
CA VAL A 157 10.60 -9.30 15.68
C VAL A 157 11.58 -9.03 16.81
N MET A 158 11.18 -8.19 17.75
CA MET A 158 11.81 -8.06 19.06
C MET A 158 10.92 -8.82 20.07
N PRO A 159 11.38 -9.91 20.67
CA PRO A 159 10.60 -10.63 21.67
C PRO A 159 10.41 -9.81 22.95
N ALA A 160 9.39 -10.14 23.73
CA ALA A 160 9.22 -9.60 25.06
C ALA A 160 10.31 -10.15 25.99
N LEU A 161 11.20 -9.26 26.47
CA LEU A 161 12.37 -9.63 27.27
C LEU A 161 12.30 -9.15 28.72
N GLY A 162 11.18 -8.55 29.16
CA GLY A 162 11.04 -8.02 30.51
C GLY A 162 11.40 -9.04 31.58
N ALA A 163 10.89 -10.27 31.49
CA ALA A 163 11.19 -11.35 32.43
C ALA A 163 12.66 -11.80 32.39
N ALA A 164 13.31 -11.74 31.23
CA ALA A 164 14.74 -12.09 31.08
C ALA A 164 15.67 -11.00 31.63
N VAL A 165 15.26 -9.73 31.58
CA VAL A 165 15.96 -8.60 32.16
C VAL A 165 15.90 -8.64 33.68
N GLY A 166 14.73 -8.98 34.26
CA GLY A 166 14.54 -9.13 35.70
C GLY A 166 13.31 -8.41 36.24
N THR A 167 13.51 -7.67 37.33
CA THR A 167 12.43 -6.91 37.98
C THR A 167 11.98 -5.71 37.14
N PRO A 168 10.79 -5.13 37.38
CA PRO A 168 10.37 -3.88 36.74
C PRO A 168 11.39 -2.75 36.92
N GLU A 169 12.08 -2.73 38.03
CA GLU A 169 13.16 -1.75 38.31
C GLU A 169 14.40 -2.03 37.44
N ASP A 170 14.75 -3.30 37.20
CA ASP A 170 15.83 -3.67 36.28
C ASP A 170 15.50 -3.23 34.83
N VAL A 171 14.26 -3.40 34.40
CA VAL A 171 13.78 -2.94 33.07
C VAL A 171 13.90 -1.42 32.96
N ARG A 172 13.51 -0.69 34.03
CA ARG A 172 13.68 0.77 34.09
C ARG A 172 15.16 1.17 34.00
N ASN A 173 16.05 0.48 34.71
CA ASN A 173 17.48 0.74 34.67
C ASN A 173 18.05 0.50 33.25
N VAL A 174 17.63 -0.58 32.57
CA VAL A 174 17.99 -0.83 31.18
C VAL A 174 17.49 0.28 30.26
N ALA A 175 16.26 0.80 30.46
CA ALA A 175 15.76 1.91 29.68
C ALA A 175 16.65 3.15 29.78
N HIS A 176 17.08 3.49 30.98
CA HIS A 176 18.02 4.60 31.19
C HIS A 176 19.42 4.34 30.60
N TYR A 177 19.89 3.09 30.60
CA TYR A 177 21.13 2.73 29.91
C TYR A 177 20.99 2.92 28.40
N VAL A 178 19.89 2.42 27.78
CA VAL A 178 19.62 2.60 26.36
C VAL A 178 19.53 4.09 25.99
N MET A 179 18.83 4.91 26.80
CA MET A 179 18.79 6.36 26.60
C MET A 179 20.21 6.98 26.68
N SER A 180 21.07 6.49 27.56
CA SER A 180 22.46 6.99 27.68
C SER A 180 23.33 6.65 26.48
N LEU A 181 23.03 5.54 25.75
CA LEU A 181 23.76 5.17 24.54
C LEU A 181 23.56 6.19 23.42
N SER A 182 22.33 6.72 23.27
CA SER A 182 21.99 7.75 22.28
C SER A 182 22.35 9.20 22.73
N GLY A 183 23.01 9.36 23.89
CA GLY A 183 23.27 10.68 24.45
C GLY A 183 22.03 11.41 24.96
N SER A 184 20.90 10.73 25.05
CA SER A 184 19.64 11.28 25.56
C SER A 184 19.69 11.52 27.06
N PRO A 185 18.97 12.51 27.61
CA PRO A 185 18.87 12.74 29.04
C PRO A 185 18.45 11.48 29.79
N SER A 186 19.27 11.01 30.74
CA SER A 186 19.05 9.79 31.50
C SER A 186 19.56 9.92 32.91
N ASP A 187 19.03 9.12 33.85
CA ASP A 187 19.57 8.99 35.19
C ASP A 187 20.88 8.16 35.15
N SER A 188 21.99 8.77 35.49
CA SER A 188 23.32 8.14 35.40
C SER A 188 23.48 6.92 36.28
N VAL A 189 22.87 6.93 37.49
CA VAL A 189 22.93 5.81 38.42
C VAL A 189 22.16 4.62 37.86
N ARG A 190 20.94 4.86 37.34
CA ARG A 190 20.12 3.86 36.67
C ARG A 190 20.82 3.32 35.43
N ALA A 191 21.40 4.18 34.62
CA ALA A 191 22.11 3.78 33.40
C ALA A 191 23.30 2.85 33.76
N GLN A 192 24.05 3.13 34.83
CA GLN A 192 25.13 2.27 35.26
C GLN A 192 24.63 0.90 35.76
N LEU A 193 23.51 0.85 36.49
CA LEU A 193 22.88 -0.40 36.91
C LEU A 193 22.32 -1.19 35.74
N GLY A 194 21.73 -0.49 34.76
CA GLY A 194 21.14 -1.08 33.56
C GLY A 194 22.17 -1.69 32.61
N LYS A 195 23.42 -1.17 32.60
CA LYS A 195 24.49 -1.67 31.74
C LYS A 195 24.75 -3.17 31.92
N ALA A 196 24.76 -3.66 33.16
CA ALA A 196 24.95 -5.08 33.43
C ALA A 196 23.80 -5.94 32.95
N LYS A 197 22.57 -5.40 32.93
CA LYS A 197 21.35 -6.09 32.48
C LYS A 197 21.15 -6.04 30.97
N PHE A 198 21.81 -5.13 30.29
CA PHE A 198 21.74 -4.97 28.82
C PHE A 198 22.30 -6.19 28.07
N THR A 199 23.05 -7.08 28.73
CA THR A 199 23.50 -8.34 28.13
C THR A 199 22.37 -9.18 27.53
N ALA A 200 21.16 -9.09 28.08
CA ALA A 200 19.97 -9.75 27.51
C ALA A 200 19.57 -9.18 26.14
N CYS A 201 19.95 -7.94 25.82
CA CYS A 201 19.63 -7.23 24.60
C CYS A 201 20.76 -7.34 23.54
N ALA A 202 22.00 -7.56 24.05
CA ALA A 202 23.23 -7.49 23.25
C ALA A 202 23.28 -8.52 22.11
N ALA A 203 22.60 -9.66 22.23
CA ALA A 203 22.55 -10.68 21.21
C ALA A 203 22.00 -10.16 19.86
N CYS A 204 21.07 -9.21 19.92
CA CYS A 204 20.48 -8.59 18.73
C CYS A 204 21.04 -7.19 18.48
N HIS A 205 21.20 -6.38 19.53
CA HIS A 205 21.57 -4.96 19.40
C HIS A 205 23.09 -4.69 19.49
N GLY A 206 23.91 -5.74 19.74
CA GLY A 206 25.36 -5.56 20.00
C GLY A 206 25.64 -5.08 21.42
N MET A 207 26.84 -5.33 21.91
CA MET A 207 27.25 -4.85 23.23
C MET A 207 27.40 -3.33 23.32
N ASP A 208 27.63 -2.70 22.18
CA ASP A 208 27.74 -1.24 22.02
C ASP A 208 26.40 -0.58 21.62
N GLY A 209 25.34 -1.39 21.47
CA GLY A 209 24.00 -0.93 21.10
C GLY A 209 23.83 -0.51 19.63
N LYS A 210 24.83 -0.74 18.76
CA LYS A 210 24.78 -0.26 17.35
C LYS A 210 23.87 -1.07 16.42
N GLY A 211 23.19 -2.08 16.95
CA GLY A 211 22.25 -2.88 16.17
C GLY A 211 22.90 -3.96 15.32
N ASN A 212 22.08 -4.62 14.54
CA ASN A 212 22.52 -5.67 13.60
C ASN A 212 21.59 -5.72 12.37
N PRO A 213 22.03 -5.20 11.22
CA PRO A 213 21.23 -5.20 10.00
C PRO A 213 20.83 -6.60 9.50
N ALA A 214 21.61 -7.65 9.81
CA ALA A 214 21.26 -9.02 9.42
C ALA A 214 19.99 -9.53 10.15
N LEU A 215 19.69 -8.98 11.32
CA LEU A 215 18.52 -9.30 12.13
C LEU A 215 17.44 -8.22 12.06
N GLY A 216 17.72 -7.08 11.43
CA GLY A 216 16.85 -5.90 11.47
C GLY A 216 16.75 -5.28 12.88
N ALA A 217 17.76 -5.50 13.70
CA ALA A 217 17.83 -4.91 15.03
C ALA A 217 18.36 -3.48 14.94
N PRO A 218 17.60 -2.47 15.40
CA PRO A 218 17.99 -1.07 15.28
C PRO A 218 19.24 -0.73 16.11
N ASN A 219 19.94 0.30 15.65
CA ASN A 219 20.93 1.01 16.42
C ASN A 219 20.23 1.74 17.59
N LEU A 220 20.67 1.53 18.80
CA LEU A 220 20.17 2.16 20.02
C LEU A 220 21.09 3.29 20.48
N ALA A 221 22.18 3.53 19.76
CA ALA A 221 23.18 4.53 20.09
C ALA A 221 23.09 5.80 19.22
N ASP A 222 22.06 5.87 18.37
CA ASP A 222 21.70 7.07 17.60
C ASP A 222 20.47 7.79 18.21
N ASP A 223 20.00 8.80 17.54
CA ASP A 223 18.82 9.59 17.92
C ASP A 223 17.54 9.24 17.13
N THR A 224 17.58 8.13 16.35
CA THR A 224 16.45 7.69 15.50
C THR A 224 15.58 6.68 16.23
N TRP A 225 14.37 7.10 16.59
CA TRP A 225 13.42 6.32 17.40
C TRP A 225 12.14 6.00 16.64
N LEU A 226 12.11 4.87 15.96
CA LEU A 226 11.00 4.46 15.09
C LEU A 226 9.66 4.31 15.83
N HIS A 227 9.67 3.83 17.08
CA HIS A 227 8.45 3.52 17.85
C HIS A 227 8.14 4.53 18.96
N GLY A 228 8.85 5.63 18.99
CA GLY A 228 8.76 6.65 20.01
C GLY A 228 9.94 6.59 20.98
N TRP A 229 10.21 7.72 21.59
CA TRP A 229 11.35 7.97 22.45
C TRP A 229 10.99 8.05 23.93
N GLY A 230 11.95 7.74 24.78
CA GLY A 230 11.91 7.96 26.21
C GLY A 230 11.66 6.69 27.03
N GLU A 231 11.80 6.85 28.35
CA GLU A 231 11.72 5.75 29.32
C GLU A 231 10.53 4.83 29.11
N GLN A 232 9.33 5.41 29.04
CA GLN A 232 8.09 4.62 28.95
C GLN A 232 7.96 3.86 27.63
N ALA A 233 8.42 4.45 26.52
CA ALA A 233 8.40 3.78 25.22
C ALA A 233 9.33 2.56 25.23
N ILE A 234 10.54 2.70 25.79
CA ILE A 234 11.52 1.62 25.88
C ILE A 234 11.00 0.53 26.82
N ILE A 235 10.50 0.87 28.02
CA ILE A 235 9.92 -0.09 28.98
C ILE A 235 8.78 -0.87 28.31
N GLY A 236 7.89 -0.17 27.59
CA GLY A 236 6.78 -0.79 26.88
C GLY A 236 7.24 -1.82 25.86
N ILE A 237 8.26 -1.49 25.04
CA ILE A 237 8.81 -2.40 24.03
C ILE A 237 9.53 -3.59 24.67
N VAL A 238 10.32 -3.38 25.73
CA VAL A 238 11.03 -4.45 26.44
C VAL A 238 10.04 -5.44 27.06
N ASN A 239 8.95 -4.95 27.64
CA ASN A 239 7.97 -5.80 28.30
C ASN A 239 7.03 -6.53 27.33
N SER A 240 6.61 -5.88 26.26
CA SER A 240 5.58 -6.42 25.35
C SER A 240 6.15 -6.99 24.06
N GLY A 241 7.41 -6.72 23.77
CA GLY A 241 8.01 -6.99 22.48
C GLY A 241 7.47 -6.07 21.38
N LYS A 242 7.96 -6.27 20.16
CA LYS A 242 7.51 -5.53 18.98
C LYS A 242 7.65 -6.38 17.73
N THR A 243 6.59 -6.41 16.92
CA THR A 243 6.62 -7.03 15.59
C THR A 243 6.25 -5.98 14.55
N ASN A 244 7.05 -5.89 13.51
CA ASN A 244 6.82 -5.01 12.37
C ASN A 244 6.96 -5.79 11.08
N ALA A 245 6.06 -5.55 10.14
CA ALA A 245 6.10 -6.17 8.83
C ALA A 245 6.07 -5.11 7.72
N MET A 246 6.98 -5.22 6.78
CA MET A 246 6.91 -4.55 5.49
C MET A 246 6.58 -5.61 4.44
N PRO A 247 5.44 -5.53 3.74
CA PRO A 247 5.06 -6.54 2.76
C PRO A 247 5.96 -6.47 1.52
N GLY A 248 6.30 -7.63 0.96
CA GLY A 248 6.97 -7.71 -0.33
C GLY A 248 6.07 -7.23 -1.48
N GLN A 249 6.67 -6.68 -2.50
CA GLN A 249 5.95 -6.09 -3.64
C GLN A 249 6.02 -6.95 -4.91
N ALA A 250 6.75 -8.07 -4.93
CA ALA A 250 6.90 -8.94 -6.10
C ALA A 250 5.57 -9.49 -6.65
N GLY A 251 4.51 -9.55 -5.82
CA GLY A 251 3.17 -9.94 -6.27
C GLY A 251 2.38 -8.82 -6.98
N LYS A 252 2.86 -7.57 -6.92
CA LYS A 252 2.20 -6.38 -7.49
C LYS A 252 3.04 -5.67 -8.53
N LEU A 253 4.35 -5.68 -8.37
CA LEU A 253 5.30 -4.98 -9.23
C LEU A 253 6.16 -5.98 -10.00
N THR A 254 6.45 -5.68 -11.26
CA THR A 254 7.40 -6.45 -12.06
C THR A 254 8.83 -6.27 -11.54
N GLU A 255 9.74 -7.16 -11.91
CA GLU A 255 11.15 -7.05 -11.54
C GLU A 255 11.79 -5.74 -12.02
N ALA A 256 11.44 -5.29 -13.23
CA ALA A 256 11.91 -4.05 -13.80
C ALA A 256 11.40 -2.81 -13.02
N GLN A 257 10.16 -2.85 -12.54
CA GLN A 257 9.61 -1.80 -11.68
C GLN A 257 10.29 -1.79 -10.30
N ILE A 258 10.54 -2.96 -9.72
CA ILE A 258 11.29 -3.09 -8.45
C ILE A 258 12.71 -2.56 -8.62
N HIS A 259 13.35 -2.82 -9.75
CA HIS A 259 14.70 -2.32 -10.04
C HIS A 259 14.76 -0.79 -10.07
N VAL A 260 13.84 -0.14 -10.78
CA VAL A 260 13.72 1.33 -10.82
C VAL A 260 13.36 1.90 -9.45
N LEU A 261 12.44 1.25 -8.74
CA LEU A 261 12.05 1.66 -7.39
C LEU A 261 13.21 1.54 -6.39
N THR A 262 14.04 0.50 -6.53
CA THR A 262 15.28 0.34 -5.74
C THR A 262 16.21 1.54 -5.95
N ALA A 263 16.43 1.94 -7.19
CA ALA A 263 17.24 3.12 -7.52
C ALA A 263 16.66 4.42 -6.94
N TYR A 264 15.33 4.57 -7.03
CA TYR A 264 14.64 5.74 -6.48
C TYR A 264 14.83 5.82 -4.95
N VAL A 265 14.53 4.73 -4.23
CA VAL A 265 14.63 4.69 -2.76
C VAL A 265 16.09 4.88 -2.31
N TRP A 266 17.04 4.22 -2.97
CA TRP A 266 18.45 4.42 -2.69
C TRP A 266 18.89 5.88 -2.92
N GLY A 267 18.42 6.50 -3.98
CA GLY A 267 18.69 7.88 -4.32
C GLY A 267 18.14 8.90 -3.32
N LEU A 268 17.13 8.54 -2.52
CA LEU A 268 16.55 9.46 -1.54
C LEU A 268 17.55 9.83 -0.42
N SER A 269 18.35 8.86 0.03
CA SER A 269 19.37 9.04 1.08
C SER A 269 20.78 9.28 0.50
N ASN A 270 21.01 8.95 -0.78
CA ASN A 270 22.32 9.02 -1.43
C ASN A 270 22.37 10.06 -2.57
N LYS A 271 21.46 11.03 -2.60
CA LYS A 271 21.53 12.10 -3.61
C LYS A 271 22.89 12.80 -3.54
N PRO A 272 23.65 12.88 -4.65
CA PRO A 272 24.77 13.82 -4.70
C PRO A 272 24.20 15.20 -4.38
N ALA A 273 24.87 15.93 -3.51
CA ALA A 273 24.50 17.32 -3.24
C ALA A 273 24.38 18.05 -4.59
N PRO A 274 23.33 18.88 -4.82
CA PRO A 274 23.21 19.62 -6.06
C PRO A 274 24.53 20.38 -6.25
N ALA A 275 25.13 20.22 -7.43
CA ALA A 275 26.33 20.98 -7.77
C ALA A 275 26.01 22.44 -7.46
N LYS A 276 26.81 23.05 -6.56
CA LYS A 276 26.66 24.49 -6.29
C LYS A 276 26.79 25.23 -7.63
N PRO A 277 25.86 26.17 -7.90
CA PRO A 277 25.89 26.97 -9.13
C PRO A 277 27.18 27.74 -9.27
#